data_e31307f0f94927289de0ab44069b540d
#
_entry.id   e31307f0f94927289de0ab44069b540d
#
_cell.length_a   1.000
_cell.length_b   1.000
_cell.length_c   1.000
_cell.angle_alpha   90.00
_cell.angle_beta   90.00
_cell.angle_gamma   90.00
#
_symmetry.space_group_name_H-M   'P 1'
#
loop_
_entity.id
_entity.type
_entity.pdbx_description
1 polymer ?
#
loop_
_entity_poly.entity_id
_entity_poly.type
_entity_poly.pdbx_seq_one_letter_code
_entity_poly.pdbx_strand_id
1 'polypeptide(L)'
;TLATLNERWPKQVFVALVRTPSDAISVETDLDLVVTTPDTFHFYPQREALPYEDSQPQLEIDGLRVEAIEALFSGRTQILVTTPRALQERAAIPSQLAGLRRTIRVGEQANFSAIRSFLEEKGFIQMPLVEEVGQFAVRGGILDVFSVAAGEPVRIEFWGDEVASIRSFNISDQRSTYELEETHVLPVTFQRLSEDTDERVSRS
;
A
#
# COMPACT_ATOMS: atom_id res chain seq x y z
N THR A 1 -22.90 -12.56 9.94
CA THR A 1 -21.75 -12.31 9.03
C THR A 1 -20.80 -11.29 9.64
N LEU A 2 -19.56 -11.18 9.11
CA LEU A 2 -18.58 -10.16 9.52
C LEU A 2 -19.12 -8.75 9.30
N ALA A 3 -19.79 -8.50 8.18
CA ALA A 3 -20.44 -7.22 7.89
C ALA A 3 -21.48 -6.85 8.98
N THR A 4 -22.34 -7.79 9.38
CA THR A 4 -23.32 -7.58 10.44
C THR A 4 -22.69 -7.30 11.80
N LEU A 5 -21.55 -7.95 12.11
CA LEU A 5 -20.79 -7.67 13.33
C LEU A 5 -20.23 -6.26 13.30
N ASN A 6 -19.68 -5.83 12.18
CA ASN A 6 -19.14 -4.49 11.99
C ASN A 6 -20.22 -3.41 12.15
N GLU A 7 -21.38 -3.56 11.55
CA GLU A 7 -22.52 -2.64 11.73
C GLU A 7 -22.96 -2.53 13.19
N ARG A 8 -22.99 -3.66 13.90
CA ARG A 8 -23.43 -3.70 15.30
C ARG A 8 -22.42 -3.12 16.29
N TRP A 9 -21.12 -3.22 15.98
CA TRP A 9 -20.03 -2.76 16.84
C TRP A 9 -18.97 -1.96 16.04
N PRO A 10 -19.31 -0.74 15.55
CA PRO A 10 -18.46 0.01 14.62
C PRO A 10 -17.16 0.53 15.22
N LYS A 11 -16.96 0.40 16.53
CA LYS A 11 -15.72 0.79 17.25
C LYS A 11 -14.78 -0.37 17.52
N GLN A 12 -15.13 -1.58 17.11
CA GLN A 12 -14.32 -2.77 17.34
C GLN A 12 -13.67 -3.22 16.05
N VAL A 13 -12.46 -3.74 16.17
CA VAL A 13 -11.77 -4.42 15.09
C VAL A 13 -12.04 -5.92 15.20
N PHE A 14 -12.51 -6.50 14.12
CA PHE A 14 -12.73 -7.94 14.00
C PHE A 14 -11.57 -8.57 13.23
N VAL A 15 -10.99 -9.63 13.76
CA VAL A 15 -9.95 -10.40 13.08
C VAL A 15 -10.55 -11.70 12.56
N ALA A 16 -10.63 -11.82 11.26
CA ALA A 16 -11.08 -13.04 10.58
C ALA A 16 -9.86 -13.94 10.32
N LEU A 17 -9.71 -14.99 11.12
CA LEU A 17 -8.69 -16.01 10.91
C LEU A 17 -9.19 -17.08 9.96
N VAL A 18 -8.58 -17.15 8.78
CA VAL A 18 -8.86 -18.15 7.76
C VAL A 18 -7.70 -19.14 7.64
N ARG A 19 -7.97 -20.35 7.12
CA ARG A 19 -6.98 -21.43 7.11
C ARG A 19 -5.89 -21.23 6.07
N THR A 20 -6.28 -20.72 4.90
CA THR A 20 -5.40 -20.62 3.73
C THR A 20 -5.51 -19.24 3.08
N PRO A 21 -4.49 -18.82 2.30
CA PRO A 21 -4.59 -17.60 1.48
C PRO A 21 -5.78 -17.63 0.51
N SER A 22 -6.12 -18.79 -0.05
CA SER A 22 -7.28 -18.92 -0.94
C SER A 22 -8.61 -18.68 -0.21
N ASP A 23 -8.73 -19.13 1.05
CA ASP A 23 -9.89 -18.81 1.87
C ASP A 23 -9.97 -17.29 2.15
N ALA A 24 -8.82 -16.61 2.31
CA ALA A 24 -8.78 -15.17 2.51
C ALA A 24 -9.31 -14.42 1.29
N ILE A 25 -8.85 -14.75 0.09
CA ILE A 25 -9.34 -14.16 -1.17
C ILE A 25 -10.85 -14.34 -1.30
N SER A 26 -11.37 -15.51 -0.94
CA SER A 26 -12.82 -15.75 -0.96
C SER A 26 -13.58 -14.86 0.01
N VAL A 27 -13.05 -14.66 1.23
CA VAL A 27 -13.65 -13.76 2.24
C VAL A 27 -13.58 -12.32 1.80
N GLU A 28 -12.48 -11.87 1.19
CA GLU A 28 -12.35 -10.52 0.63
C GLU A 28 -13.38 -10.27 -0.47
N THR A 29 -13.51 -11.21 -1.42
CA THR A 29 -14.53 -11.14 -2.48
C THR A 29 -15.94 -11.04 -1.91
N ASP A 30 -16.25 -11.81 -0.88
CA ASP A 30 -17.56 -11.77 -0.21
C ASP A 30 -17.77 -10.42 0.53
N LEU A 31 -16.71 -9.86 1.15
CA LEU A 31 -16.77 -8.58 1.83
C LEU A 31 -16.96 -7.42 0.84
N ASP A 32 -16.30 -7.44 -0.31
CA ASP A 32 -16.47 -6.45 -1.38
C ASP A 32 -17.93 -6.35 -1.87
N LEU A 33 -18.67 -7.45 -1.82
CA LEU A 33 -20.07 -7.46 -2.23
C LEU A 33 -21.03 -6.87 -1.19
N VAL A 34 -20.66 -6.89 0.10
CA VAL A 34 -21.57 -6.53 1.20
C VAL A 34 -21.13 -5.32 2.02
N VAL A 35 -19.86 -4.95 1.97
CA VAL A 35 -19.30 -3.78 2.68
C VAL A 35 -19.22 -2.62 1.69
N THR A 36 -20.04 -1.61 1.91
CA THR A 36 -20.14 -0.46 1.00
C THR A 36 -19.20 0.70 1.36
N THR A 37 -18.61 0.65 2.56
CA THR A 37 -17.69 1.69 3.03
C THR A 37 -16.26 1.33 2.62
N PRO A 38 -15.58 2.16 1.84
CA PRO A 38 -14.17 1.95 1.51
C PRO A 38 -13.30 1.81 2.76
N ASP A 39 -12.17 1.14 2.64
CA ASP A 39 -11.18 0.97 3.71
C ASP A 39 -11.69 0.28 5.00
N THR A 40 -12.85 -0.37 4.97
CA THR A 40 -13.43 -1.04 6.14
C THR A 40 -12.72 -2.35 6.45
N PHE A 41 -12.23 -3.06 5.45
CA PHE A 41 -11.49 -4.30 5.63
C PHE A 41 -10.17 -4.29 4.90
N HIS A 42 -9.19 -5.01 5.45
CA HIS A 42 -7.87 -5.18 4.87
C HIS A 42 -7.39 -6.61 5.04
N PHE A 43 -6.61 -7.06 4.07
CA PHE A 43 -5.95 -8.35 4.13
C PHE A 43 -4.50 -8.21 4.63
N TYR A 44 -4.14 -9.00 5.63
CA TYR A 44 -2.77 -9.14 6.10
C TYR A 44 -2.23 -10.50 5.66
N PRO A 45 -1.57 -10.60 4.49
CA PRO A 45 -1.12 -11.85 3.91
C PRO A 45 0.09 -12.44 4.63
N GLN A 46 0.25 -13.76 4.54
CA GLN A 46 1.50 -14.45 4.86
C GLN A 46 2.50 -14.27 3.71
N ARG A 47 3.80 -14.31 4.03
CA ARG A 47 4.85 -14.40 3.02
C ARG A 47 4.95 -15.82 2.51
N GLU A 48 5.20 -15.98 1.20
CA GLU A 48 5.33 -17.31 0.59
C GLU A 48 6.76 -17.87 0.69
N ALA A 49 7.72 -17.08 1.16
CA ALA A 49 9.13 -17.48 1.23
C ALA A 49 9.34 -18.68 2.14
N LEU A 50 9.97 -19.70 1.61
CA LEU A 50 10.59 -20.77 2.41
C LEU A 50 11.85 -20.22 3.09
N PRO A 51 12.19 -20.69 4.32
CA PRO A 51 13.27 -20.12 5.14
C PRO A 51 14.68 -20.14 4.53
N TYR A 52 14.87 -20.74 3.37
CA TYR A 52 16.18 -20.96 2.70
C TYR A 52 16.19 -20.55 1.22
N GLU A 53 15.13 -19.93 0.72
CA GLU A 53 15.12 -19.36 -0.63
C GLU A 53 15.49 -17.89 -0.58
N ASP A 54 16.50 -17.47 -1.38
CA ASP A 54 16.70 -16.06 -1.75
C ASP A 54 15.48 -15.62 -2.58
N SER A 55 14.37 -15.40 -1.89
CA SER A 55 13.13 -14.97 -2.53
C SER A 55 13.31 -13.55 -3.05
N GLN A 56 12.94 -13.36 -4.30
CA GLN A 56 12.77 -12.01 -4.84
C GLN A 56 11.82 -11.21 -3.93
N PRO A 57 12.02 -9.90 -3.78
CA PRO A 57 11.12 -9.08 -2.96
C PRO A 57 9.69 -9.25 -3.44
N GLN A 58 8.82 -9.74 -2.58
CA GLN A 58 7.38 -9.84 -2.85
C GLN A 58 6.74 -8.48 -2.53
N LEU A 59 7.01 -7.49 -3.38
CA LEU A 59 6.63 -6.10 -3.14
C LEU A 59 5.13 -5.92 -2.90
N GLU A 60 4.30 -6.69 -3.61
CA GLU A 60 2.85 -6.68 -3.43
C GLU A 60 2.44 -7.20 -2.03
N ILE A 61 2.97 -8.36 -1.62
CA ILE A 61 2.72 -8.94 -0.31
C ILE A 61 3.18 -8.01 0.82
N ASP A 62 4.39 -7.47 0.70
CA ASP A 62 4.91 -6.53 1.69
C ASP A 62 4.10 -5.23 1.72
N GLY A 63 3.67 -4.71 0.57
CA GLY A 63 2.80 -3.55 0.46
C GLY A 63 1.44 -3.75 1.12
N LEU A 64 0.76 -4.88 0.88
CA LEU A 64 -0.50 -5.25 1.54
C LEU A 64 -0.33 -5.33 3.07
N ARG A 65 0.79 -5.87 3.55
CA ARG A 65 1.09 -5.92 4.99
C ARG A 65 1.29 -4.53 5.58
N VAL A 66 1.98 -3.63 4.87
CA VAL A 66 2.14 -2.22 5.29
C VAL A 66 0.79 -1.54 5.36
N GLU A 67 -0.04 -1.72 4.34
CA GLU A 67 -1.37 -1.10 4.26
C GLU A 67 -2.28 -1.59 5.39
N ALA A 68 -2.38 -2.90 5.61
CA ALA A 68 -3.20 -3.46 6.67
C ALA A 68 -2.78 -2.96 8.06
N ILE A 69 -1.49 -2.88 8.34
CA ILE A 69 -0.96 -2.38 9.62
C ILE A 69 -1.22 -0.87 9.75
N GLU A 70 -0.95 -0.08 8.71
CA GLU A 70 -1.19 1.37 8.74
C GLU A 70 -2.68 1.67 8.93
N ALA A 71 -3.56 0.97 8.21
CA ALA A 71 -5.00 1.11 8.32
C ALA A 71 -5.53 0.71 9.71
N LEU A 72 -4.96 -0.35 10.31
CA LEU A 72 -5.31 -0.78 11.66
C LEU A 72 -4.94 0.28 12.71
N PHE A 73 -3.72 0.80 12.66
CA PHE A 73 -3.26 1.81 13.63
C PHE A 73 -3.85 3.20 13.43
N SER A 74 -4.24 3.55 12.21
CA SER A 74 -4.98 4.79 11.91
C SER A 74 -6.47 4.69 12.24
N GLY A 75 -6.97 3.51 12.63
CA GLY A 75 -8.37 3.27 12.96
C GLY A 75 -9.31 3.20 11.75
N ARG A 76 -8.78 3.07 10.53
CA ARG A 76 -9.58 2.90 9.30
C ARG A 76 -10.12 1.49 9.16
N THR A 77 -9.30 0.47 9.48
CA THR A 77 -9.69 -0.94 9.41
C THR A 77 -10.61 -1.32 10.57
N GLN A 78 -11.71 -1.97 10.23
CA GLN A 78 -12.64 -2.58 11.17
C GLN A 78 -12.67 -4.11 11.04
N ILE A 79 -12.26 -4.65 9.89
CA ILE A 79 -12.14 -6.08 9.65
C ILE A 79 -10.74 -6.37 9.10
N LEU A 80 -9.97 -7.17 9.81
CA LEU A 80 -8.67 -7.66 9.37
C LEU A 80 -8.80 -9.13 8.98
N VAL A 81 -8.58 -9.45 7.70
CA VAL A 81 -8.55 -10.84 7.22
C VAL A 81 -7.10 -11.32 7.22
N THR A 82 -6.83 -12.48 7.82
CA THR A 82 -5.46 -13.01 7.90
C THR A 82 -5.41 -14.51 8.12
N THR A 83 -4.22 -15.10 8.05
CA THR A 83 -3.97 -16.51 8.36
C THR A 83 -3.19 -16.66 9.66
N PRO A 84 -3.29 -17.82 10.37
CA PRO A 84 -2.46 -18.06 11.56
C PRO A 84 -0.96 -17.98 11.27
N ARG A 85 -0.53 -18.38 10.08
CA ARG A 85 0.87 -18.29 9.65
C ARG A 85 1.34 -16.84 9.54
N ALA A 86 0.53 -15.96 8.93
CA ALA A 86 0.86 -14.55 8.80
C ALA A 86 1.09 -13.88 10.17
N LEU A 87 0.29 -14.24 11.18
CA LEU A 87 0.44 -13.71 12.55
C LEU A 87 1.68 -14.24 13.29
N GLN A 88 2.24 -15.37 12.88
CA GLN A 88 3.47 -15.93 13.45
C GLN A 88 4.75 -15.33 12.85
N GLU A 89 4.63 -14.68 11.70
CA GLU A 89 5.76 -14.04 11.03
C GLU A 89 6.12 -12.73 11.74
N ARG A 90 7.44 -12.53 11.96
CA ARG A 90 7.92 -11.26 12.49
C ARG A 90 7.72 -10.15 11.47
N ALA A 91 7.17 -9.02 11.92
CA ALA A 91 7.09 -7.79 11.16
C ALA A 91 7.95 -6.72 11.83
N ALA A 92 8.83 -6.08 11.05
CA ALA A 92 9.56 -4.91 11.51
C ALA A 92 8.62 -3.69 11.45
N ILE A 93 7.76 -3.55 12.47
CA ILE A 93 6.81 -2.43 12.54
C ILE A 93 7.57 -1.22 13.09
N PRO A 94 7.62 -0.08 12.35
CA PRO A 94 8.27 1.13 12.83
C PRO A 94 7.57 1.69 14.07
N SER A 95 8.34 2.33 14.96
CA SER A 95 7.81 2.95 16.18
C SER A 95 6.84 4.11 15.91
N GLN A 96 6.93 4.72 14.73
CA GLN A 96 6.01 5.74 14.25
C GLN A 96 5.34 5.31 12.95
N LEU A 97 4.03 5.10 13.00
CA LEU A 97 3.20 4.80 11.83
C LEU A 97 2.51 6.06 11.29
N ALA A 98 2.43 7.12 12.10
CA ALA A 98 1.87 8.40 11.67
C ALA A 98 2.71 9.02 10.55
N GLY A 99 2.04 9.45 9.47
CA GLY A 99 2.69 10.09 8.32
C GLY A 99 3.33 9.12 7.30
N LEU A 100 3.11 7.83 7.43
CA LEU A 100 3.55 6.86 6.40
C LEU A 100 2.77 7.01 5.11
N ARG A 101 1.48 7.30 5.20
CA ARG A 101 0.60 7.55 4.05
C ARG A 101 0.79 8.98 3.57
N ARG A 102 1.22 9.13 2.33
CA ARG A 102 1.25 10.41 1.64
C ARG A 102 0.07 10.47 0.66
N THR A 103 -0.74 11.51 0.78
CA THR A 103 -1.77 11.84 -0.20
C THR A 103 -1.22 12.88 -1.15
N ILE A 104 -1.42 12.69 -2.44
CA ILE A 104 -1.06 13.62 -3.51
C ILE A 104 -2.38 14.06 -4.17
N ARG A 105 -2.60 15.37 -4.30
CA ARG A 105 -3.85 15.95 -4.81
C ARG A 105 -3.62 16.79 -6.06
N VAL A 106 -4.61 16.78 -6.96
CA VAL A 106 -4.64 17.70 -8.09
C VAL A 106 -4.63 19.14 -7.57
N GLY A 107 -3.81 19.99 -8.19
CA GLY A 107 -3.64 21.40 -7.83
C GLY A 107 -2.67 21.65 -6.65
N GLU A 108 -2.15 20.61 -5.99
CA GLU A 108 -1.16 20.83 -4.93
C GLU A 108 0.20 21.26 -5.52
N GLN A 109 0.90 22.15 -4.78
CA GLN A 109 2.29 22.48 -5.06
C GLN A 109 3.17 21.39 -4.45
N ALA A 110 3.75 20.53 -5.29
CA ALA A 110 4.53 19.39 -4.86
C ALA A 110 5.79 19.28 -5.73
N ASN A 111 6.94 19.58 -5.13
CA ASN A 111 8.20 19.49 -5.85
C ASN A 111 8.42 18.07 -6.42
N PHE A 112 8.51 17.99 -7.75
CA PHE A 112 8.64 16.73 -8.49
C PHE A 112 9.81 15.87 -8.00
N SER A 113 10.98 16.51 -7.80
CA SER A 113 12.19 15.81 -7.33
C SER A 113 12.01 15.28 -5.90
N ALA A 114 11.31 16.02 -5.04
CA ALA A 114 11.02 15.58 -3.68
C ALA A 114 10.07 14.36 -3.64
N ILE A 115 9.09 14.32 -4.55
CA ILE A 115 8.21 13.13 -4.67
C ILE A 115 9.00 11.93 -5.15
N ARG A 116 9.86 12.10 -6.15
CA ARG A 116 10.73 11.03 -6.64
C ARG A 116 11.62 10.48 -5.52
N SER A 117 12.33 11.34 -4.80
CA SER A 117 13.20 10.94 -3.67
C SER A 117 12.37 10.22 -2.59
N PHE A 118 11.17 10.71 -2.30
CA PHE A 118 10.26 10.06 -1.36
C PHE A 118 9.92 8.62 -1.79
N LEU A 119 9.62 8.37 -3.07
CA LEU A 119 9.35 7.02 -3.57
C LEU A 119 10.57 6.10 -3.41
N GLU A 120 11.77 6.58 -3.77
CA GLU A 120 13.01 5.84 -3.61
C GLU A 120 13.27 5.49 -2.13
N GLU A 121 13.11 6.43 -1.21
CA GLU A 121 13.22 6.22 0.24
C GLU A 121 12.17 5.24 0.79
N LYS A 122 10.96 5.23 0.22
CA LYS A 122 9.87 4.32 0.64
C LYS A 122 9.95 2.94 0.00
N GLY A 123 11.02 2.64 -0.73
CA GLY A 123 11.32 1.31 -1.25
C GLY A 123 10.78 1.03 -2.64
N PHE A 124 10.23 2.04 -3.33
CA PHE A 124 9.83 1.88 -4.71
C PHE A 124 11.04 1.71 -5.63
N ILE A 125 10.86 0.89 -6.67
CA ILE A 125 11.90 0.62 -7.67
C ILE A 125 11.59 1.42 -8.93
N GLN A 126 12.57 2.22 -9.38
CA GLN A 126 12.41 2.94 -10.65
C GLN A 126 12.60 1.99 -11.83
N MET A 127 11.60 1.95 -12.70
CA MET A 127 11.56 1.14 -13.91
C MET A 127 11.28 2.00 -15.15
N PRO A 128 11.61 1.52 -16.36
CA PRO A 128 11.21 2.23 -17.60
C PRO A 128 9.69 2.32 -17.77
N LEU A 129 8.96 1.29 -17.34
CA LEU A 129 7.50 1.19 -17.31
C LEU A 129 7.08 0.58 -15.98
N VAL A 130 5.90 0.96 -15.50
CA VAL A 130 5.29 0.39 -14.30
C VAL A 130 4.46 -0.82 -14.70
N GLU A 131 4.79 -1.98 -14.14
CA GLU A 131 4.14 -3.27 -14.41
C GLU A 131 3.63 -3.96 -13.15
N GLU A 132 4.17 -3.59 -11.96
CA GLU A 132 3.85 -4.22 -10.69
C GLU A 132 3.78 -3.20 -9.54
N VAL A 133 3.12 -3.58 -8.46
CA VAL A 133 3.10 -2.82 -7.20
C VAL A 133 4.53 -2.56 -6.71
N GLY A 134 4.78 -1.35 -6.20
CA GLY A 134 6.10 -0.95 -5.70
C GLY A 134 7.04 -0.43 -6.78
N GLN A 135 6.57 -0.28 -8.01
CA GLN A 135 7.33 0.34 -9.09
C GLN A 135 6.89 1.77 -9.37
N PHE A 136 7.81 2.57 -9.89
CA PHE A 136 7.52 3.89 -10.47
C PHE A 136 8.36 4.14 -11.72
N ALA A 137 7.87 5.00 -12.62
CA ALA A 137 8.55 5.44 -13.82
C ALA A 137 8.47 6.95 -13.96
N VAL A 138 9.54 7.56 -14.52
CA VAL A 138 9.63 9.01 -14.75
C VAL A 138 9.84 9.27 -16.23
N ARG A 139 9.00 10.12 -16.82
CA ARG A 139 9.09 10.56 -18.23
C ARG A 139 8.78 12.04 -18.36
N GLY A 140 9.81 12.89 -18.39
CA GLY A 140 9.62 14.34 -18.39
C GLY A 140 8.91 14.82 -17.11
N GLY A 141 7.78 15.49 -17.23
CA GLY A 141 6.92 15.92 -16.13
C GLY A 141 5.87 14.89 -15.72
N ILE A 142 6.02 13.63 -16.11
CA ILE A 142 5.06 12.55 -15.82
C ILE A 142 5.72 11.56 -14.84
N LEU A 143 5.00 11.23 -13.79
CA LEU A 143 5.34 10.21 -12.80
C LEU A 143 4.25 9.14 -12.81
N ASP A 144 4.60 7.94 -13.27
CA ASP A 144 3.77 6.75 -13.12
C ASP A 144 4.17 6.02 -11.85
N VAL A 145 3.23 5.61 -11.02
CA VAL A 145 3.50 4.88 -9.76
C VAL A 145 2.40 3.86 -9.48
N PHE A 146 2.79 2.72 -8.95
CA PHE A 146 1.84 1.72 -8.47
C PHE A 146 2.06 1.46 -6.98
N SER A 147 1.28 2.16 -6.16
CA SER A 147 1.22 1.96 -4.71
C SER A 147 0.06 1.03 -4.37
N VAL A 148 0.28 0.11 -3.42
CA VAL A 148 -0.80 -0.74 -2.91
C VAL A 148 -1.98 0.09 -2.38
N ALA A 149 -1.70 1.21 -1.73
CA ALA A 149 -2.72 2.11 -1.18
C ALA A 149 -3.57 2.84 -2.24
N ALA A 150 -3.17 2.81 -3.51
CA ALA A 150 -3.95 3.36 -4.61
C ALA A 150 -4.90 2.32 -5.23
N GLY A 151 -4.65 1.02 -4.97
CA GLY A 151 -5.41 -0.09 -5.55
C GLY A 151 -5.13 -0.36 -7.03
N GLU A 152 -4.63 0.63 -7.74
CA GLU A 152 -4.31 0.57 -9.17
C GLU A 152 -3.17 1.53 -9.52
N PRO A 153 -2.47 1.34 -10.65
CA PRO A 153 -1.41 2.22 -11.05
C PRO A 153 -1.94 3.58 -11.47
N VAL A 154 -1.24 4.64 -11.07
CA VAL A 154 -1.62 6.03 -11.33
C VAL A 154 -0.54 6.77 -12.07
N ARG A 155 -0.96 7.64 -12.97
CA ARG A 155 -0.14 8.61 -13.70
C ARG A 155 -0.40 10.00 -13.16
N ILE A 156 0.64 10.64 -12.69
CA ILE A 156 0.63 11.99 -12.14
C ILE A 156 1.36 12.90 -13.11
N GLU A 157 0.68 13.89 -13.65
CA GLU A 157 1.27 14.89 -14.55
C GLU A 157 1.57 16.17 -13.77
N PHE A 158 2.75 16.71 -13.97
CA PHE A 158 3.22 17.93 -13.35
C PHE A 158 3.39 19.06 -14.38
N TRP A 159 2.95 20.26 -13.99
CA TRP A 159 3.28 21.49 -14.66
C TRP A 159 4.20 22.32 -13.75
N GLY A 160 5.52 22.22 -13.98
CA GLY A 160 6.49 22.69 -13.00
C GLY A 160 6.41 21.89 -11.71
N ASP A 161 6.14 22.52 -10.59
CA ASP A 161 5.95 21.90 -9.27
C ASP A 161 4.45 21.74 -8.89
N GLU A 162 3.54 21.99 -9.82
CA GLU A 162 2.09 21.78 -9.59
C GLU A 162 1.64 20.45 -10.14
N VAL A 163 0.85 19.70 -9.37
CA VAL A 163 0.16 18.49 -9.84
C VAL A 163 -1.00 18.90 -10.75
N ALA A 164 -0.80 18.76 -12.06
CA ALA A 164 -1.77 19.19 -13.06
C ALA A 164 -2.92 18.18 -13.23
N SER A 165 -2.63 16.89 -13.18
CA SER A 165 -3.67 15.84 -13.27
C SER A 165 -3.18 14.55 -12.62
N ILE A 166 -4.14 13.73 -12.18
CA ILE A 166 -3.92 12.36 -11.70
C ILE A 166 -4.90 11.47 -12.46
N ARG A 167 -4.41 10.39 -13.06
CA ARG A 167 -5.24 9.40 -13.77
C ARG A 167 -4.80 8.00 -13.42
N SER A 168 -5.74 7.08 -13.31
CA SER A 168 -5.39 5.67 -13.35
C SER A 168 -4.99 5.25 -14.78
N PHE A 169 -4.27 4.14 -14.90
CA PHE A 169 -3.94 3.59 -16.21
C PHE A 169 -3.89 2.05 -16.17
N ASN A 170 -4.06 1.44 -17.34
CA ASN A 170 -3.98 0.00 -17.48
C ASN A 170 -2.52 -0.43 -17.73
N ILE A 171 -2.03 -1.42 -16.97
CA ILE A 171 -0.66 -1.93 -17.07
C ILE A 171 -0.36 -2.52 -18.44
N SER A 172 -1.31 -3.24 -19.05
CA SER A 172 -1.07 -4.00 -20.26
C SER A 172 -0.88 -3.13 -21.51
N ASP A 173 -1.55 -1.98 -21.60
CA ASP A 173 -1.47 -1.07 -22.75
C ASP A 173 -0.97 0.33 -22.40
N GLN A 174 -0.72 0.60 -21.12
CA GLN A 174 -0.21 1.88 -20.59
C GLN A 174 -1.13 3.08 -20.83
N ARG A 175 -2.40 2.83 -21.17
CA ARG A 175 -3.39 3.89 -21.44
C ARG A 175 -4.08 4.33 -20.17
N SER A 176 -4.20 5.66 -20.02
CA SER A 176 -4.99 6.24 -18.94
C SER A 176 -6.46 5.87 -19.08
N THR A 177 -7.11 5.59 -17.96
CA THR A 177 -8.50 5.13 -17.90
C THR A 177 -9.43 6.24 -17.40
N TYR A 178 -9.32 6.68 -16.15
CA TYR A 178 -10.17 7.72 -15.59
C TYR A 178 -9.37 8.69 -14.71
N GLU A 179 -9.96 9.87 -14.49
CA GLU A 179 -9.36 10.93 -13.67
C GLU A 179 -9.62 10.69 -12.18
N LEU A 180 -8.65 11.09 -11.37
CA LEU A 180 -8.68 11.02 -9.91
C LEU A 180 -8.37 12.40 -9.34
N GLU A 181 -9.05 12.79 -8.26
CA GLU A 181 -8.76 14.01 -7.52
C GLU A 181 -7.53 13.87 -6.62
N GLU A 182 -7.28 12.66 -6.12
CA GLU A 182 -6.14 12.36 -5.27
C GLU A 182 -5.68 10.91 -5.43
N THR A 183 -4.45 10.65 -4.99
CA THR A 183 -3.90 9.30 -4.85
C THR A 183 -3.14 9.16 -3.55
N HIS A 184 -2.95 7.90 -3.13
CA HIS A 184 -2.26 7.57 -1.88
C HIS A 184 -1.02 6.73 -2.12
N VAL A 185 0.06 7.08 -1.42
CA VAL A 185 1.32 6.34 -1.46
C VAL A 185 1.68 5.89 -0.05
N LEU A 186 1.92 4.59 0.11
CA LEU A 186 2.49 3.98 1.31
C LEU A 186 3.86 3.39 1.00
N PRO A 187 4.75 3.23 2.00
CA PRO A 187 5.98 2.47 1.83
C PRO A 187 5.70 1.06 1.30
N VAL A 188 6.59 0.56 0.45
CA VAL A 188 6.46 -0.80 -0.09
C VAL A 188 6.73 -1.85 0.98
N THR A 189 7.61 -1.55 1.93
CA THR A 189 7.98 -2.46 3.02
C THR A 189 8.38 -1.70 4.27
N PHE A 190 8.18 -2.30 5.45
CA PHE A 190 8.70 -1.77 6.71
C PHE A 190 10.20 -2.06 6.93
N GLN A 191 10.79 -3.01 6.24
CA GLN A 191 12.18 -3.42 6.48
C GLN A 191 13.17 -2.29 6.25
N ARG A 192 13.03 -1.53 5.17
CA ARG A 192 13.90 -0.37 4.88
C ARG A 192 13.74 0.77 5.88
N LEU A 193 12.56 0.91 6.49
CA LEU A 193 12.30 1.95 7.50
C LEU A 193 12.97 1.64 8.84
N SER A 194 13.18 0.37 9.18
CA SER A 194 13.87 -0.04 10.42
C SER A 194 15.38 0.12 10.32
N GLU A 195 15.98 -0.13 9.17
CA GLU A 195 17.42 0.04 8.92
C GLU A 195 17.85 1.50 9.06
N ASP A 196 17.08 2.45 8.51
CA ASP A 196 17.32 3.89 8.66
C ASP A 196 17.24 4.37 10.12
N THR A 197 16.42 3.73 10.94
CA THR A 197 16.27 4.10 12.36
C THR A 197 17.47 3.59 13.17
N ASP A 198 17.96 2.40 12.90
CA ASP A 198 19.12 1.81 13.59
C ASP A 198 20.42 2.52 13.23
N GLU A 199 20.60 2.97 11.98
CA GLU A 199 21.76 3.77 11.56
C GLU A 199 21.79 5.17 12.22
N ARG A 200 20.64 5.81 12.42
CA ARG A 200 20.55 7.11 13.11
C ARG A 200 20.85 7.00 14.59
N VAL A 201 20.42 5.92 15.26
CA VAL A 201 20.70 5.66 16.67
C VAL A 201 22.19 5.31 16.88
N SER A 202 22.84 4.64 15.91
CA SER A 202 24.27 4.29 15.99
C SER A 202 25.22 5.48 15.75
N ARG A 203 24.73 6.60 15.22
CA ARG A 203 25.50 7.82 14.92
C ARG A 203 25.30 8.95 15.93
N SER A 204 24.48 8.72 16.97
CA SER A 204 24.25 9.64 18.10
C SER A 204 25.04 9.19 19.33
#